data_2612c74fb67d62518548e336b307f191
#
_entry.id   2612c74fb67d62518548e336b307f191
#
_cell.length_a   1.000
_cell.length_b   1.000
_cell.length_c   1.000
_cell.angle_alpha   90.00
_cell.angle_beta   90.00
_cell.angle_gamma   90.00
#
_symmetry.space_group_name_H-M   'P 1'
#
loop_
_entity.id
_entity.type
_entity.pdbx_description
1 polymer ?
#
loop_
_entity_poly.entity_id
_entity_poly.type
_entity_poly.pdbx_seq_one_letter_code
_entity_poly.pdbx_strand_id
1 'polypeptide(L)'
;MFARLALLLLLPSLLRAQESAETLRIGAAEFQKRRSALLERLSDAPLVLDAGPLAEVGADANTPVFDFKYLCGVHDDEGVLVILDRKMTVFVSDPAIAVPMADTVLPVAQFAKWAAEHLAGQAKIHAKLRRKHAELLEAAAPKAELTNARVGAELTRLRLVKSEMEIRLMRKASDATNGAHDAAMKALTPGMNEKELQSVIEGAFKKGGCPELGFPSIVAAGKNGTILHYMKNNQEIPKNTLIVCDIGAGIENYVTDITRTLPTSGTYSEEQRKHYQCVLDAQKAAEAVLKPGVTFTDLERAARKVFEDRGLRKWSYSHSADGAVRHGLGHYVGMAVHDSGGYREKFEPGMVITIEPGWYDKDAGYGIRIEDTYLVTKDGFERLSAGAPREPDEVEKAMSGKRDF
;
A
#
# COMPACT_ATOMS: atom_id res chain seq x y z
N MET A 1 28.08 -10.87 40.91
CA MET A 1 26.99 -9.89 40.80
C MET A 1 26.77 -9.46 39.35
N PHE A 2 27.06 -10.33 38.37
CA PHE A 2 26.95 -10.02 36.90
C PHE A 2 26.02 -10.95 36.12
N ALA A 3 25.26 -11.81 36.79
CA ALA A 3 24.39 -12.81 36.11
C ALA A 3 22.91 -12.43 36.02
N ARG A 4 22.49 -11.25 36.51
CA ARG A 4 21.07 -10.82 36.51
C ARG A 4 20.72 -9.75 35.47
N LEU A 5 21.69 -9.21 34.74
CA LEU A 5 21.43 -8.14 33.74
C LEU A 5 21.22 -8.68 32.32
N ALA A 6 21.61 -9.92 32.02
CA ALA A 6 21.45 -10.53 30.70
C ALA A 6 20.05 -11.09 30.42
N LEU A 7 19.21 -11.26 31.45
CA LEU A 7 17.87 -11.87 31.28
C LEU A 7 16.76 -10.87 30.93
N LEU A 8 17.01 -9.56 31.09
CA LEU A 8 16.01 -8.52 30.86
C LEU A 8 16.03 -7.98 29.39
N LEU A 9 17.07 -8.27 28.60
CA LEU A 9 17.18 -7.85 27.19
C LEU A 9 16.70 -8.92 26.20
N LEU A 10 16.42 -10.15 26.64
CA LEU A 10 15.91 -11.25 25.81
C LEU A 10 14.38 -11.41 25.84
N LEU A 11 13.69 -10.73 26.76
CA LEU A 11 12.23 -10.81 26.88
C LEU A 11 11.45 -10.23 25.70
N PRO A 12 11.87 -9.13 25.03
CA PRO A 12 11.14 -8.62 23.87
C PRO A 12 11.27 -9.51 22.63
N SER A 13 12.37 -10.23 22.46
CA SER A 13 12.59 -11.12 21.32
C SER A 13 11.92 -12.49 21.48
N LEU A 14 11.80 -12.98 22.69
CA LEU A 14 11.09 -14.23 23.02
C LEU A 14 9.57 -14.06 23.03
N LEU A 15 9.05 -12.91 23.41
CA LEU A 15 7.62 -12.58 23.30
C LEU A 15 7.18 -12.41 21.83
N ARG A 16 8.06 -11.97 20.91
CA ARG A 16 7.79 -11.99 19.46
C ARG A 16 7.80 -13.39 18.85
N ALA A 17 8.51 -14.34 19.44
CA ALA A 17 8.64 -15.71 18.92
C ALA A 17 7.54 -16.68 19.42
N GLN A 18 6.74 -16.26 20.40
CA GLN A 18 5.65 -17.08 20.99
C GLN A 18 4.23 -16.59 20.65
N GLU A 19 4.06 -15.62 19.75
CA GLU A 19 2.79 -15.51 19.03
C GLU A 19 2.69 -16.74 18.12
N SER A 20 2.14 -17.82 18.70
CA SER A 20 1.69 -19.01 18.01
C SER A 20 0.98 -18.59 16.71
N ALA A 21 1.01 -19.44 15.70
CA ALA A 21 0.38 -19.33 14.39
C ALA A 21 -1.16 -19.10 14.44
N GLU A 22 -1.61 -18.19 15.25
CA GLU A 22 -2.91 -17.54 15.11
C GLU A 22 -2.86 -16.80 13.79
N THR A 23 -3.61 -17.28 12.83
CA THR A 23 -3.68 -16.74 11.48
C THR A 23 -3.97 -15.24 11.61
N LEU A 24 -3.02 -14.40 11.24
CA LEU A 24 -3.15 -12.95 11.32
C LEU A 24 -4.26 -12.51 10.36
N ARG A 25 -5.45 -12.22 10.90
CA ARG A 25 -6.67 -11.89 10.13
C ARG A 25 -7.46 -10.78 10.81
N ILE A 26 -8.16 -10.01 10.01
CA ILE A 26 -9.17 -9.07 10.53
C ILE A 26 -10.31 -9.88 11.15
N GLY A 27 -10.53 -9.71 12.45
CA GLY A 27 -11.61 -10.40 13.17
C GLY A 27 -12.99 -9.77 12.90
N ALA A 28 -14.06 -10.57 13.09
CA ALA A 28 -15.45 -10.14 12.88
C ALA A 28 -15.81 -8.86 13.65
N ALA A 29 -15.29 -8.68 14.88
CA ALA A 29 -15.52 -7.49 15.70
C ALA A 29 -14.95 -6.21 15.06
N GLU A 30 -13.84 -6.29 14.32
CA GLU A 30 -13.27 -5.13 13.63
C GLU A 30 -14.19 -4.68 12.49
N PHE A 31 -14.76 -5.58 11.69
CA PHE A 31 -15.73 -5.23 10.67
C PHE A 31 -16.99 -4.57 11.27
N GLN A 32 -17.48 -5.06 12.39
CA GLN A 32 -18.60 -4.43 13.11
C GLN A 32 -18.24 -3.02 13.58
N LYS A 33 -17.05 -2.83 14.15
CA LYS A 33 -16.54 -1.52 14.58
C LYS A 33 -16.48 -0.53 13.41
N ARG A 34 -15.95 -0.95 12.25
CA ARG A 34 -15.88 -0.12 11.04
C ARG A 34 -17.26 0.33 10.55
N ARG A 35 -18.23 -0.60 10.51
CA ARG A 35 -19.60 -0.28 10.14
C ARG A 35 -20.24 0.68 11.13
N SER A 36 -20.10 0.44 12.43
CA SER A 36 -20.61 1.36 13.47
C SER A 36 -20.03 2.76 13.34
N ALA A 37 -18.72 2.86 13.16
CA ALA A 37 -18.02 4.14 12.97
C ALA A 37 -18.48 4.88 11.70
N LEU A 38 -18.77 4.15 10.62
CA LEU A 38 -19.34 4.75 9.41
C LEU A 38 -20.75 5.28 9.65
N LEU A 39 -21.62 4.48 10.29
CA LEU A 39 -23.01 4.87 10.56
C LEU A 39 -23.13 6.05 11.54
N GLU A 40 -22.22 6.17 12.51
CA GLU A 40 -22.13 7.34 13.40
C GLU A 40 -21.82 8.65 12.66
N ARG A 41 -21.12 8.55 11.52
CA ARG A 41 -20.75 9.70 10.67
C ARG A 41 -21.79 10.03 9.62
N LEU A 42 -22.58 9.03 9.22
CA LEU A 42 -23.71 9.18 8.33
C LEU A 42 -24.99 9.44 9.16
N SER A 43 -26.03 10.02 8.57
CA SER A 43 -27.35 10.11 9.21
C SER A 43 -28.02 8.72 9.28
N ASP A 44 -29.13 8.60 9.98
CA ASP A 44 -29.90 7.33 10.15
C ASP A 44 -30.53 6.78 8.85
N ALA A 45 -30.23 7.35 7.68
CA ALA A 45 -30.69 6.83 6.40
C ALA A 45 -30.00 5.50 6.06
N PRO A 46 -30.66 4.61 5.29
CA PRO A 46 -30.04 3.36 4.84
C PRO A 46 -28.73 3.60 4.09
N LEU A 47 -27.79 2.66 4.24
CA LEU A 47 -26.54 2.62 3.45
C LEU A 47 -26.66 1.48 2.43
N VAL A 48 -26.36 1.78 1.17
CA VAL A 48 -26.24 0.79 0.10
C VAL A 48 -24.89 0.96 -0.59
N LEU A 49 -24.11 -0.10 -0.64
CA LEU A 49 -22.74 -0.09 -1.20
C LEU A 49 -22.54 -1.34 -2.04
N ASP A 50 -22.00 -1.19 -3.25
CA ASP A 50 -21.62 -2.37 -4.05
C ASP A 50 -20.12 -2.67 -4.00
N ALA A 51 -19.80 -3.93 -4.26
CA ALA A 51 -18.44 -4.43 -4.25
C ALA A 51 -17.65 -4.00 -5.50
N GLY A 52 -18.22 -4.19 -6.67
CA GLY A 52 -17.51 -4.07 -7.92
C GLY A 52 -16.55 -5.23 -8.22
N PRO A 53 -16.03 -5.31 -9.45
CA PRO A 53 -15.13 -6.37 -9.86
C PRO A 53 -13.86 -6.38 -9.01
N LEU A 54 -13.21 -7.55 -8.98
CA LEU A 54 -11.91 -7.70 -8.34
C LEU A 54 -10.96 -6.63 -8.90
N ALA A 55 -10.38 -5.87 -8.00
CA ALA A 55 -9.37 -4.91 -8.41
C ALA A 55 -8.18 -5.66 -9.02
N GLU A 56 -7.69 -5.19 -10.16
CA GLU A 56 -6.39 -5.64 -10.67
C GLU A 56 -5.31 -5.36 -9.62
N VAL A 57 -4.26 -6.18 -9.61
CA VAL A 57 -3.11 -5.97 -8.73
C VAL A 57 -2.55 -4.56 -8.98
N GLY A 58 -2.46 -3.75 -7.95
CA GLY A 58 -2.05 -2.34 -8.03
C GLY A 58 -3.19 -1.34 -8.32
N ALA A 59 -4.47 -1.77 -8.20
CA ALA A 59 -5.60 -0.84 -8.37
C ALA A 59 -5.62 0.26 -7.29
N ASP A 60 -6.12 1.43 -7.68
CA ASP A 60 -6.25 2.59 -6.81
C ASP A 60 -7.35 2.42 -5.75
N ALA A 61 -7.21 3.15 -4.65
CA ALA A 61 -8.09 3.15 -3.48
C ALA A 61 -9.57 3.40 -3.77
N ASN A 62 -9.87 4.12 -4.84
CA ASN A 62 -11.26 4.45 -5.22
C ASN A 62 -12.02 3.28 -5.86
N THR A 63 -11.37 2.13 -6.05
CA THR A 63 -12.02 0.94 -6.57
C THR A 63 -13.05 0.44 -5.54
N PRO A 64 -14.32 0.26 -5.92
CA PRO A 64 -15.41 -0.07 -4.99
C PRO A 64 -15.17 -1.33 -4.14
N VAL A 65 -14.45 -2.30 -4.69
CA VAL A 65 -14.14 -3.57 -4.00
C VAL A 65 -13.44 -3.37 -2.65
N PHE A 66 -12.57 -2.38 -2.52
CA PHE A 66 -11.88 -2.13 -1.26
C PHE A 66 -12.83 -1.65 -0.17
N ASP A 67 -13.79 -0.79 -0.49
CA ASP A 67 -14.77 -0.28 0.47
C ASP A 67 -15.72 -1.37 0.94
N PHE A 68 -16.21 -2.19 0.00
CA PHE A 68 -17.05 -3.34 0.32
C PHE A 68 -16.30 -4.33 1.22
N LYS A 69 -15.09 -4.72 0.83
CA LYS A 69 -14.27 -5.65 1.61
C LYS A 69 -13.87 -5.08 2.97
N TYR A 70 -13.60 -3.77 3.06
CA TYR A 70 -13.31 -3.07 4.31
C TYR A 70 -14.45 -3.20 5.33
N LEU A 71 -15.72 -3.22 4.88
CA LEU A 71 -16.89 -3.32 5.73
C LEU A 71 -17.41 -4.74 5.92
N CYS A 72 -17.22 -5.65 4.94
CA CYS A 72 -17.81 -6.99 4.94
C CYS A 72 -16.79 -8.11 5.21
N GLY A 73 -15.50 -7.88 4.93
CA GLY A 73 -14.46 -8.91 5.07
C GLY A 73 -14.45 -9.96 3.96
N VAL A 74 -15.34 -9.86 2.97
CA VAL A 74 -15.42 -10.79 1.84
C VAL A 74 -15.26 -10.07 0.52
N HIS A 75 -14.97 -10.84 -0.51
CA HIS A 75 -14.93 -10.38 -1.89
C HIS A 75 -16.06 -11.01 -2.70
N ASP A 76 -16.74 -10.23 -3.52
CA ASP A 76 -17.72 -10.66 -4.49
C ASP A 76 -17.86 -9.58 -5.58
N ASP A 77 -17.68 -9.94 -6.85
CA ASP A 77 -17.68 -8.98 -7.97
C ASP A 77 -19.02 -8.26 -8.16
N GLU A 78 -20.12 -8.90 -7.80
CA GLU A 78 -21.49 -8.41 -7.94
C GLU A 78 -22.13 -8.06 -6.59
N GLY A 79 -21.38 -8.19 -5.49
CA GLY A 79 -21.90 -8.05 -4.14
C GLY A 79 -22.51 -6.69 -3.87
N VAL A 80 -23.57 -6.66 -3.07
CA VAL A 80 -24.23 -5.45 -2.55
C VAL A 80 -24.39 -5.57 -1.04
N LEU A 81 -23.90 -4.59 -0.30
CA LEU A 81 -24.15 -4.43 1.13
C LEU A 81 -25.28 -3.44 1.34
N VAL A 82 -26.26 -3.80 2.16
CA VAL A 82 -27.28 -2.89 2.67
C VAL A 82 -27.25 -2.86 4.19
N ILE A 83 -27.24 -1.67 4.78
CA ILE A 83 -27.49 -1.49 6.21
C ILE A 83 -28.77 -0.68 6.36
N LEU A 84 -29.79 -1.31 6.92
CA LEU A 84 -31.10 -0.71 7.20
C LEU A 84 -31.44 -1.00 8.67
N ASP A 85 -31.81 0.02 9.43
CA ASP A 85 -32.15 -0.09 10.86
C ASP A 85 -31.05 -0.82 11.68
N ARG A 86 -29.79 -0.52 11.36
CA ARG A 86 -28.58 -1.15 11.93
C ARG A 86 -28.42 -2.64 11.65
N LYS A 87 -29.28 -3.23 10.81
CA LYS A 87 -29.16 -4.61 10.34
C LYS A 87 -28.44 -4.65 9.00
N MET A 88 -27.51 -5.59 8.87
CA MET A 88 -26.70 -5.79 7.68
C MET A 88 -27.25 -6.94 6.84
N THR A 89 -27.70 -6.64 5.64
CA THR A 89 -28.02 -7.62 4.61
C THR A 89 -26.96 -7.56 3.52
N VAL A 90 -26.36 -8.68 3.16
CA VAL A 90 -25.36 -8.77 2.09
C VAL A 90 -25.88 -9.65 0.99
N PHE A 91 -25.85 -9.12 -0.22
CA PHE A 91 -26.21 -9.83 -1.44
C PHE A 91 -24.92 -10.26 -2.14
N VAL A 92 -24.77 -11.54 -2.44
CA VAL A 92 -23.56 -12.13 -3.01
C VAL A 92 -23.92 -13.11 -4.11
N SER A 93 -22.94 -13.40 -4.97
CA SER A 93 -23.10 -14.39 -6.05
C SER A 93 -23.30 -15.81 -5.50
N ASP A 94 -22.53 -16.17 -4.47
CA ASP A 94 -22.67 -17.42 -3.73
C ASP A 94 -23.11 -17.17 -2.29
N PRO A 95 -24.38 -17.38 -1.93
CA PRO A 95 -24.88 -17.15 -0.59
C PRO A 95 -24.37 -18.12 0.47
N ALA A 96 -23.59 -19.15 0.09
CA ALA A 96 -22.90 -20.02 1.03
C ALA A 96 -21.66 -19.39 1.62
N ILE A 97 -21.19 -18.24 1.08
CA ILE A 97 -20.06 -17.51 1.62
C ILE A 97 -20.34 -16.98 3.02
N ALA A 98 -19.42 -17.22 3.95
CA ALA A 98 -19.54 -16.70 5.31
C ALA A 98 -19.17 -15.22 5.34
N VAL A 99 -20.14 -14.34 5.57
CA VAL A 99 -19.92 -12.90 5.71
C VAL A 99 -19.87 -12.55 7.21
N PRO A 100 -18.76 -12.02 7.73
CA PRO A 100 -18.59 -11.71 9.15
C PRO A 100 -19.68 -10.76 9.69
N MET A 101 -20.45 -11.23 10.68
CA MET A 101 -21.49 -10.46 11.37
C MET A 101 -22.60 -9.90 10.46
N ALA A 102 -22.89 -10.57 9.34
CA ALA A 102 -24.09 -10.28 8.57
C ALA A 102 -25.34 -10.83 9.28
N ASP A 103 -26.42 -10.04 9.35
CA ASP A 103 -27.71 -10.50 9.85
C ASP A 103 -28.39 -11.42 8.81
N THR A 104 -28.17 -11.12 7.52
CA THR A 104 -28.75 -11.87 6.41
C THR A 104 -27.78 -11.91 5.21
N VAL A 105 -27.63 -13.07 4.61
CA VAL A 105 -26.90 -13.25 3.33
C VAL A 105 -27.87 -13.79 2.30
N LEU A 106 -27.96 -13.14 1.14
CA LEU A 106 -28.91 -13.45 0.07
C LEU A 106 -28.21 -13.53 -1.29
N PRO A 107 -28.77 -14.25 -2.25
CA PRO A 107 -28.31 -14.17 -3.65
C PRO A 107 -28.46 -12.76 -4.21
N VAL A 108 -27.45 -12.26 -4.92
CA VAL A 108 -27.47 -10.90 -5.50
C VAL A 108 -28.63 -10.69 -6.47
N ALA A 109 -29.11 -11.74 -7.13
CA ALA A 109 -30.31 -11.68 -7.97
C ALA A 109 -31.59 -11.22 -7.23
N GLN A 110 -31.62 -11.33 -5.91
CA GLN A 110 -32.74 -10.87 -5.09
C GLN A 110 -32.67 -9.39 -4.71
N PHE A 111 -31.55 -8.71 -4.96
CA PHE A 111 -31.35 -7.31 -4.52
C PHE A 111 -32.44 -6.37 -5.02
N ALA A 112 -32.79 -6.38 -6.29
CA ALA A 112 -33.77 -5.47 -6.88
C ALA A 112 -35.16 -5.63 -6.22
N LYS A 113 -35.63 -6.89 -6.04
CA LYS A 113 -36.88 -7.19 -5.37
C LYS A 113 -36.86 -6.75 -3.90
N TRP A 114 -35.81 -7.12 -3.19
CA TRP A 114 -35.64 -6.76 -1.79
C TRP A 114 -35.60 -5.23 -1.58
N ALA A 115 -34.89 -4.51 -2.44
CA ALA A 115 -34.81 -3.05 -2.40
C ALA A 115 -36.19 -2.39 -2.60
N ALA A 116 -37.01 -2.90 -3.54
CA ALA A 116 -38.38 -2.41 -3.76
C ALA A 116 -39.29 -2.65 -2.55
N GLU A 117 -39.12 -3.77 -1.85
CA GLU A 117 -39.93 -4.11 -0.67
C GLU A 117 -39.52 -3.31 0.58
N HIS A 118 -38.24 -2.96 0.75
CA HIS A 118 -37.69 -2.41 2.00
C HIS A 118 -37.23 -0.95 1.90
N LEU A 119 -36.88 -0.45 0.70
CA LEU A 119 -36.33 0.88 0.51
C LEU A 119 -37.26 1.87 -0.22
N ALA A 120 -38.39 1.42 -0.78
CA ALA A 120 -39.29 2.25 -1.57
C ALA A 120 -39.84 3.51 -0.84
N GLY A 121 -40.00 3.43 0.47
CA GLY A 121 -40.49 4.52 1.31
C GLY A 121 -39.43 5.47 1.86
N GLN A 122 -38.16 5.22 1.57
CA GLN A 122 -37.06 6.02 2.09
C GLN A 122 -36.96 7.37 1.38
N ALA A 123 -36.82 8.46 2.15
CA ALA A 123 -36.63 9.81 1.62
C ALA A 123 -35.16 10.06 1.21
N LYS A 124 -34.23 9.33 1.83
CA LYS A 124 -32.78 9.45 1.62
C LYS A 124 -32.11 8.11 1.75
N ILE A 125 -31.14 7.84 0.89
CA ILE A 125 -30.30 6.65 0.93
C ILE A 125 -28.83 7.07 0.73
N HIS A 126 -27.97 6.66 1.63
CA HIS A 126 -26.53 6.77 1.44
C HIS A 126 -26.08 5.67 0.49
N ALA A 127 -25.59 6.02 -0.69
CA ALA A 127 -25.26 5.05 -1.73
C ALA A 127 -23.88 5.32 -2.33
N LYS A 128 -23.09 4.24 -2.52
CA LYS A 128 -21.90 4.24 -3.39
C LYS A 128 -21.98 3.01 -4.28
N LEU A 129 -22.52 3.19 -5.48
CA LEU A 129 -22.91 2.12 -6.39
C LEU A 129 -22.38 2.34 -7.79
N ARG A 130 -22.06 1.26 -8.48
CA ARG A 130 -21.88 1.24 -9.94
C ARG A 130 -23.23 1.45 -10.61
N ARG A 131 -23.18 1.90 -11.86
CA ARG A 131 -24.37 2.25 -12.67
C ARG A 131 -25.45 1.18 -12.63
N LYS A 132 -25.10 -0.10 -12.80
CA LYS A 132 -26.04 -1.23 -12.77
C LYS A 132 -26.89 -1.26 -11.51
N HIS A 133 -26.26 -1.18 -10.33
CA HIS A 133 -26.96 -1.23 -9.06
C HIS A 133 -27.61 0.10 -8.69
N ALA A 134 -27.07 1.22 -9.16
CA ALA A 134 -27.72 2.53 -9.02
C ALA A 134 -29.05 2.57 -9.75
N GLU A 135 -29.13 2.13 -11.02
CA GLU A 135 -30.37 2.04 -11.80
C GLU A 135 -31.41 1.14 -11.13
N LEU A 136 -30.99 0.00 -10.54
CA LEU A 136 -31.88 -0.88 -9.79
C LEU A 136 -32.42 -0.21 -8.52
N LEU A 137 -31.56 0.51 -7.79
CA LEU A 137 -31.95 1.22 -6.58
C LEU A 137 -32.87 2.41 -6.89
N GLU A 138 -32.58 3.19 -7.91
CA GLU A 138 -33.44 4.29 -8.39
C GLU A 138 -34.81 3.80 -8.79
N ALA A 139 -34.90 2.66 -9.47
CA ALA A 139 -36.19 2.03 -9.81
C ALA A 139 -36.95 1.54 -8.57
N ALA A 140 -36.22 1.02 -7.57
CA ALA A 140 -36.81 0.50 -6.33
C ALA A 140 -37.25 1.62 -5.36
N ALA A 141 -36.54 2.72 -5.31
CA ALA A 141 -36.77 3.85 -4.42
C ALA A 141 -36.77 5.20 -5.16
N PRO A 142 -37.72 5.46 -6.08
CA PRO A 142 -37.66 6.58 -7.04
C PRO A 142 -37.81 7.96 -6.39
N LYS A 143 -38.19 8.03 -5.12
CA LYS A 143 -38.31 9.29 -4.36
C LYS A 143 -37.14 9.56 -3.44
N ALA A 144 -36.20 8.62 -3.31
CA ALA A 144 -35.05 8.77 -2.42
C ALA A 144 -33.98 9.69 -3.01
N GLU A 145 -33.45 10.58 -2.17
CA GLU A 145 -32.21 11.30 -2.47
C GLU A 145 -31.02 10.36 -2.27
N LEU A 146 -30.24 10.10 -3.32
CA LEU A 146 -29.03 9.29 -3.23
C LEU A 146 -27.78 10.16 -2.93
N THR A 147 -27.10 9.90 -1.82
CA THR A 147 -25.95 10.69 -1.36
C THR A 147 -24.64 9.92 -1.48
N ASN A 148 -24.05 9.92 -2.68
CA ASN A 148 -22.83 9.16 -3.00
C ASN A 148 -21.55 9.81 -2.42
N ALA A 149 -21.34 11.10 -2.67
CA ALA A 149 -20.10 11.78 -2.32
C ALA A 149 -19.76 11.71 -0.82
N ARG A 150 -20.77 11.78 0.04
CA ARG A 150 -20.60 11.72 1.49
C ARG A 150 -20.10 10.34 1.94
N VAL A 151 -20.64 9.26 1.40
CA VAL A 151 -20.21 7.88 1.72
C VAL A 151 -18.75 7.68 1.38
N GLY A 152 -18.33 8.09 0.17
CA GLY A 152 -16.94 7.99 -0.25
C GLY A 152 -15.98 8.77 0.66
N ALA A 153 -16.34 9.99 1.04
CA ALA A 153 -15.53 10.83 1.92
C ALA A 153 -15.35 10.22 3.32
N GLU A 154 -16.43 9.67 3.91
CA GLU A 154 -16.35 9.05 5.24
C GLU A 154 -15.60 7.71 5.23
N LEU A 155 -15.74 6.90 4.17
CA LEU A 155 -14.94 5.69 3.98
C LEU A 155 -13.45 6.01 3.81
N THR A 156 -13.10 7.01 2.99
CA THR A 156 -11.73 7.51 2.89
C THR A 156 -11.17 7.86 4.25
N ARG A 157 -11.91 8.63 5.06
CA ARG A 157 -11.48 9.05 6.39
C ARG A 157 -11.28 7.86 7.35
N LEU A 158 -12.14 6.84 7.29
CA LEU A 158 -11.99 5.63 8.11
C LEU A 158 -10.77 4.80 7.69
N ARG A 159 -10.48 4.70 6.39
CA ARG A 159 -9.34 3.94 5.86
C ARG A 159 -8.01 4.66 6.06
N LEU A 160 -8.00 6.00 6.16
CA LEU A 160 -6.80 6.79 6.38
C LEU A 160 -6.06 6.40 7.66
N VAL A 161 -6.77 6.29 8.78
CA VAL A 161 -6.20 5.96 10.09
C VAL A 161 -6.38 4.48 10.33
N LYS A 162 -5.29 3.72 10.24
CA LYS A 162 -5.28 2.27 10.38
C LYS A 162 -5.49 1.85 11.83
N SER A 163 -6.29 0.82 12.05
CA SER A 163 -6.41 0.14 13.34
C SER A 163 -5.13 -0.63 13.65
N GLU A 164 -4.98 -1.05 14.90
CA GLU A 164 -3.80 -1.80 15.32
C GLU A 164 -3.65 -3.14 14.56
N MET A 165 -4.77 -3.80 14.22
CA MET A 165 -4.72 -5.03 13.43
C MET A 165 -4.28 -4.77 11.98
N GLU A 166 -4.77 -3.69 11.35
CA GLU A 166 -4.32 -3.27 10.02
C GLU A 166 -2.81 -2.98 10.01
N ILE A 167 -2.31 -2.27 11.02
CA ILE A 167 -0.88 -1.98 11.19
C ILE A 167 -0.07 -3.28 11.36
N ARG A 168 -0.57 -4.26 12.11
CA ARG A 168 0.09 -5.58 12.25
C ARG A 168 0.19 -6.32 10.93
N LEU A 169 -0.85 -6.30 10.10
CA LEU A 169 -0.82 -6.86 8.74
C LEU A 169 0.20 -6.15 7.86
N MET A 170 0.23 -4.82 7.88
CA MET A 170 1.19 -4.03 7.10
C MET A 170 2.63 -4.23 7.56
N ARG A 171 2.88 -4.37 8.86
CA ARG A 171 4.22 -4.77 9.38
C ARG A 171 4.63 -6.14 8.84
N LYS A 172 3.72 -7.12 8.84
CA LYS A 172 3.99 -8.45 8.29
C LYS A 172 4.31 -8.41 6.80
N ALA A 173 3.56 -7.61 6.02
CA ALA A 173 3.83 -7.38 4.59
C ALA A 173 5.21 -6.71 4.39
N SER A 174 5.54 -5.70 5.22
CA SER A 174 6.84 -5.02 5.18
C SER A 174 8.00 -5.95 5.53
N ASP A 175 7.85 -6.82 6.54
CA ASP A 175 8.88 -7.80 6.90
C ASP A 175 9.13 -8.80 5.76
N ALA A 176 8.08 -9.27 5.08
CA ALA A 176 8.21 -10.15 3.91
C ALA A 176 8.90 -9.43 2.74
N THR A 177 8.60 -8.15 2.51
CA THR A 177 9.21 -7.35 1.45
C THR A 177 10.67 -7.01 1.77
N ASN A 178 11.01 -6.73 3.04
CA ASN A 178 12.39 -6.58 3.49
C ASN A 178 13.22 -7.84 3.18
N GLY A 179 12.65 -9.02 3.48
CA GLY A 179 13.29 -10.30 3.15
C GLY A 179 13.43 -10.54 1.64
N ALA A 180 12.52 -10.02 0.84
CA ALA A 180 12.61 -10.10 -0.63
C ALA A 180 13.70 -9.18 -1.20
N HIS A 181 13.89 -7.98 -0.64
CA HIS A 181 15.03 -7.13 -1.00
C HIS A 181 16.36 -7.78 -0.63
N ASP A 182 16.48 -8.42 0.54
CA ASP A 182 17.67 -9.17 0.92
C ASP A 182 17.93 -10.33 -0.05
N ALA A 183 16.87 -11.07 -0.44
CA ALA A 183 16.97 -12.13 -1.43
C ALA A 183 17.41 -11.62 -2.81
N ALA A 184 16.86 -10.47 -3.25
CA ALA A 184 17.26 -9.84 -4.51
C ALA A 184 18.72 -9.39 -4.50
N MET A 185 19.19 -8.76 -3.42
CA MET A 185 20.60 -8.34 -3.25
C MET A 185 21.56 -9.52 -3.34
N LYS A 186 21.20 -10.67 -2.79
CA LYS A 186 22.02 -11.90 -2.82
C LYS A 186 21.99 -12.61 -4.16
N ALA A 187 20.85 -12.58 -4.87
CA ALA A 187 20.67 -13.31 -6.13
C ALA A 187 21.13 -12.52 -7.36
N LEU A 188 21.05 -11.20 -7.31
CA LEU A 188 21.33 -10.31 -8.44
C LEU A 188 22.72 -10.60 -9.06
N THR A 189 22.71 -11.00 -10.32
CA THR A 189 23.94 -11.26 -11.09
C THR A 189 23.77 -10.69 -12.49
N PRO A 190 24.77 -9.93 -13.01
CA PRO A 190 24.72 -9.45 -14.39
C PRO A 190 24.58 -10.60 -15.39
N GLY A 191 23.75 -10.41 -16.42
CA GLY A 191 23.44 -11.41 -17.41
C GLY A 191 22.18 -12.23 -17.12
N MET A 192 21.68 -12.23 -15.86
CA MET A 192 20.35 -12.79 -15.57
C MET A 192 19.24 -11.93 -16.18
N ASN A 193 18.08 -12.52 -16.40
CA ASN A 193 16.90 -11.78 -16.87
C ASN A 193 16.17 -11.10 -15.70
N GLU A 194 15.62 -9.90 -15.94
CA GLU A 194 14.79 -9.18 -14.95
C GLU A 194 13.68 -10.08 -14.39
N LYS A 195 13.11 -10.99 -15.24
CA LYS A 195 12.08 -11.95 -14.84
C LYS A 195 12.57 -13.01 -13.85
N GLU A 196 13.83 -13.40 -13.97
CA GLU A 196 14.43 -14.37 -13.03
C GLU A 196 14.58 -13.71 -11.65
N LEU A 197 15.04 -12.45 -11.59
CA LEU A 197 15.12 -11.70 -10.35
C LEU A 197 13.73 -11.44 -9.75
N GLN A 198 12.73 -11.11 -10.57
CA GLN A 198 11.33 -11.01 -10.14
C GLN A 198 10.85 -12.30 -9.47
N SER A 199 11.18 -13.45 -10.05
CA SER A 199 10.77 -14.76 -9.51
C SER A 199 11.40 -15.04 -8.14
N VAL A 200 12.65 -14.61 -7.91
CA VAL A 200 13.32 -14.67 -6.60
C VAL A 200 12.58 -13.80 -5.58
N ILE A 201 12.26 -12.56 -5.95
CA ILE A 201 11.55 -11.59 -5.11
C ILE A 201 10.19 -12.12 -4.69
N GLU A 202 9.35 -12.52 -5.64
CA GLU A 202 7.99 -13.01 -5.37
C GLU A 202 7.97 -14.36 -4.64
N GLY A 203 9.00 -15.20 -4.88
CA GLY A 203 9.25 -16.40 -4.09
C GLY A 203 9.56 -16.10 -2.62
N ALA A 204 10.29 -15.01 -2.35
CA ALA A 204 10.59 -14.57 -0.99
C ALA A 204 9.35 -14.03 -0.26
N PHE A 205 8.42 -13.35 -0.96
CA PHE A 205 7.13 -12.95 -0.37
C PHE A 205 6.36 -14.17 0.18
N LYS A 206 6.25 -15.23 -0.62
CA LYS A 206 5.58 -16.48 -0.22
C LYS A 206 6.26 -17.12 0.98
N LYS A 207 7.60 -17.18 1.00
CA LYS A 207 8.37 -17.66 2.16
C LYS A 207 8.13 -16.82 3.40
N GLY A 208 7.96 -15.50 3.24
CA GLY A 208 7.62 -14.56 4.30
C GLY A 208 6.19 -14.69 4.83
N GLY A 209 5.36 -15.58 4.23
CA GLY A 209 3.95 -15.77 4.59
C GLY A 209 3.01 -14.69 4.02
N CYS A 210 3.44 -13.94 3.00
CA CYS A 210 2.66 -12.91 2.32
C CYS A 210 2.59 -13.26 0.82
N PRO A 211 1.66 -14.13 0.40
CA PRO A 211 1.61 -14.64 -0.97
C PRO A 211 0.99 -13.65 -1.97
N GLU A 212 0.33 -12.61 -1.49
CA GLU A 212 -0.33 -11.62 -2.33
C GLU A 212 0.69 -10.57 -2.82
N LEU A 213 0.48 -10.06 -4.04
CA LEU A 213 1.22 -8.92 -4.56
C LEU A 213 0.43 -7.64 -4.25
N GLY A 214 1.09 -6.64 -3.67
CA GLY A 214 0.50 -5.32 -3.48
C GLY A 214 0.26 -4.61 -4.82
N PHE A 215 1.20 -4.82 -5.74
CA PHE A 215 1.19 -4.31 -7.12
C PHE A 215 2.13 -5.16 -8.00
N PRO A 216 2.06 -5.05 -9.34
CA PRO A 216 2.99 -5.74 -10.22
C PRO A 216 4.44 -5.32 -9.93
N SER A 217 5.30 -6.27 -9.55
CA SER A 217 6.70 -5.99 -9.21
C SER A 217 7.42 -5.27 -10.35
N ILE A 218 8.17 -4.22 -10.05
CA ILE A 218 9.02 -3.46 -10.98
C ILE A 218 10.46 -3.88 -10.76
N VAL A 219 11.06 -4.47 -11.78
CA VAL A 219 12.46 -4.91 -11.79
C VAL A 219 13.11 -4.31 -13.04
N ALA A 220 13.67 -3.11 -12.91
CA ALA A 220 13.99 -2.24 -14.03
C ALA A 220 15.48 -1.92 -14.11
N ALA A 221 16.22 -2.63 -14.97
CA ALA A 221 17.65 -2.48 -15.13
C ALA A 221 18.02 -1.38 -16.13
N GLY A 222 19.08 -0.63 -15.83
CA GLY A 222 19.64 0.39 -16.71
C GLY A 222 18.59 1.41 -17.14
N LYS A 223 18.39 1.62 -18.44
CA LYS A 223 17.41 2.58 -19.01
C LYS A 223 15.97 2.30 -18.61
N ASN A 224 15.62 1.04 -18.33
CA ASN A 224 14.29 0.69 -17.86
C ASN A 224 13.97 1.36 -16.52
N GLY A 225 14.97 1.58 -15.65
CA GLY A 225 14.83 2.31 -14.40
C GLY A 225 14.42 3.78 -14.54
N THR A 226 14.44 4.33 -15.77
CA THR A 226 13.88 5.68 -16.04
C THR A 226 12.40 5.69 -16.38
N ILE A 227 11.76 4.52 -16.46
CA ILE A 227 10.33 4.32 -16.71
C ILE A 227 9.67 4.00 -15.36
N LEU A 228 8.83 4.91 -14.85
CA LEU A 228 8.31 4.85 -13.48
C LEU A 228 7.61 3.52 -13.15
N HIS A 229 6.70 3.07 -14.02
CA HIS A 229 5.96 1.82 -13.87
C HIS A 229 6.40 0.81 -14.94
N TYR A 230 7.68 0.43 -14.93
CA TYR A 230 8.19 -0.59 -15.83
C TYR A 230 7.84 -1.99 -15.30
N MET A 231 6.84 -2.62 -15.89
CA MET A 231 6.31 -3.94 -15.46
C MET A 231 6.61 -5.08 -16.43
N LYS A 232 7.35 -4.82 -17.52
CA LYS A 232 7.69 -5.88 -18.50
C LYS A 232 8.66 -6.90 -17.93
N ASN A 233 9.67 -6.45 -17.20
CA ASN A 233 10.67 -7.26 -16.51
C ASN A 233 11.23 -8.39 -17.39
N ASN A 234 11.58 -8.10 -18.64
CA ASN A 234 11.92 -9.13 -19.62
C ASN A 234 13.24 -8.90 -20.35
N GLN A 235 14.06 -7.99 -19.86
CA GLN A 235 15.36 -7.68 -20.43
C GLN A 235 16.48 -8.36 -19.62
N GLU A 236 17.62 -8.61 -20.28
CA GLU A 236 18.85 -9.00 -19.62
C GLU A 236 19.36 -7.85 -18.76
N ILE A 237 19.83 -8.14 -17.55
CA ILE A 237 20.39 -7.17 -16.61
C ILE A 237 21.83 -6.86 -17.02
N PRO A 238 22.13 -5.63 -17.51
CA PRO A 238 23.48 -5.27 -17.93
C PRO A 238 24.44 -5.16 -16.74
N LYS A 239 25.72 -5.37 -17.00
CA LYS A 239 26.79 -5.09 -16.04
C LYS A 239 27.04 -3.57 -15.92
N ASN A 240 27.56 -3.14 -14.77
CA ASN A 240 28.00 -1.75 -14.52
C ASN A 240 26.88 -0.70 -14.64
N THR A 241 25.65 -1.06 -14.33
CA THR A 241 24.51 -0.14 -14.25
C THR A 241 23.78 -0.27 -12.92
N LEU A 242 22.64 0.40 -12.78
CA LEU A 242 21.73 0.29 -11.64
C LEU A 242 20.46 -0.46 -12.03
N ILE A 243 19.85 -1.10 -11.07
CA ILE A 243 18.51 -1.72 -11.21
C ILE A 243 17.60 -1.22 -10.11
N VAL A 244 16.42 -0.72 -10.49
CA VAL A 244 15.35 -0.35 -9.57
C VAL A 244 14.51 -1.59 -9.32
N CYS A 245 14.40 -1.98 -8.05
CA CYS A 245 13.50 -3.02 -7.57
C CYS A 245 12.44 -2.33 -6.70
N ASP A 246 11.24 -2.15 -7.25
CA ASP A 246 10.11 -1.54 -6.59
C ASP A 246 9.04 -2.61 -6.41
N ILE A 247 8.83 -3.01 -5.14
CA ILE A 247 8.15 -4.25 -4.80
C ILE A 247 7.36 -4.12 -3.49
N GLY A 248 6.24 -4.80 -3.42
CA GLY A 248 5.39 -4.83 -2.25
C GLY A 248 4.63 -6.14 -2.10
N ALA A 249 4.80 -6.82 -0.97
CA ALA A 249 4.00 -7.96 -0.58
C ALA A 249 2.66 -7.53 -0.01
N GLY A 250 1.69 -8.44 0.01
CA GLY A 250 0.39 -8.27 0.63
C GLY A 250 -0.05 -9.47 1.45
N ILE A 251 -0.88 -9.22 2.45
CA ILE A 251 -1.57 -10.22 3.25
C ILE A 251 -2.94 -9.69 3.68
N GLU A 252 -4.00 -10.48 3.54
CA GLU A 252 -5.37 -10.06 3.86
C GLU A 252 -5.77 -8.73 3.18
N ASN A 253 -5.21 -8.49 1.99
CA ASN A 253 -5.30 -7.25 1.18
C ASN A 253 -4.71 -6.00 1.84
N TYR A 254 -3.86 -6.11 2.83
CA TYR A 254 -3.02 -5.00 3.29
C TYR A 254 -1.64 -5.16 2.69
N VAL A 255 -1.15 -4.09 2.10
CA VAL A 255 0.08 -4.09 1.31
C VAL A 255 1.13 -3.15 1.89
N THR A 256 2.34 -3.27 1.41
CA THR A 256 3.45 -2.33 1.64
C THR A 256 4.04 -1.93 0.29
N ASP A 257 4.85 -0.90 0.30
CA ASP A 257 5.56 -0.39 -0.88
C ASP A 257 6.98 0.00 -0.49
N ILE A 258 7.97 -0.64 -1.13
CA ILE A 258 9.38 -0.45 -0.81
C ILE A 258 10.20 -0.53 -2.09
N THR A 259 10.91 0.54 -2.40
CA THR A 259 11.86 0.56 -3.52
C THR A 259 13.30 0.59 -3.05
N ARG A 260 14.15 -0.22 -3.69
CA ARG A 260 15.61 -0.14 -3.60
C ARG A 260 16.22 -0.10 -5.00
N THR A 261 17.31 0.67 -5.12
CA THR A 261 18.10 0.72 -6.34
C THR A 261 19.47 0.08 -6.07
N LEU A 262 19.79 -0.99 -6.80
CA LEU A 262 20.97 -1.83 -6.56
C LEU A 262 22.01 -1.67 -7.68
N PRO A 263 23.30 -1.67 -7.36
CA PRO A 263 24.36 -1.70 -8.39
C PRO A 263 24.50 -3.10 -8.97
N THR A 264 24.32 -3.27 -10.28
CA THR A 264 24.32 -4.61 -10.93
C THR A 264 25.68 -5.32 -10.81
N SER A 265 26.76 -4.60 -10.58
CA SER A 265 28.11 -5.15 -10.35
C SER A 265 28.46 -5.36 -8.87
N GLY A 266 27.51 -5.16 -7.96
CA GLY A 266 27.73 -5.32 -6.51
C GLY A 266 28.26 -4.09 -5.81
N THR A 267 28.79 -3.10 -6.54
CA THR A 267 29.28 -1.82 -6.02
C THR A 267 28.84 -0.67 -6.91
N TYR A 268 28.59 0.49 -6.31
CA TYR A 268 28.28 1.72 -7.05
C TYR A 268 29.55 2.33 -7.63
N SER A 269 29.49 2.86 -8.86
CA SER A 269 30.54 3.78 -9.32
C SER A 269 30.47 5.09 -8.52
N GLU A 270 31.53 5.90 -8.59
CA GLU A 270 31.58 7.21 -7.91
C GLU A 270 30.37 8.11 -8.31
N GLU A 271 30.05 8.15 -9.61
CA GLU A 271 28.93 8.91 -10.14
C GLU A 271 27.58 8.36 -9.67
N GLN A 272 27.39 7.03 -9.76
CA GLN A 272 26.17 6.36 -9.27
C GLN A 272 25.97 6.61 -7.78
N ARG A 273 27.02 6.49 -6.97
CA ARG A 273 26.98 6.75 -5.53
C ARG A 273 26.61 8.20 -5.23
N LYS A 274 27.13 9.16 -5.99
CA LYS A 274 26.79 10.59 -5.85
C LYS A 274 25.30 10.85 -6.08
N HIS A 275 24.73 10.29 -7.15
CA HIS A 275 23.30 10.44 -7.46
C HIS A 275 22.43 9.69 -6.44
N TYR A 276 22.81 8.46 -6.08
CA TYR A 276 22.12 7.67 -5.06
C TYR A 276 22.07 8.39 -3.72
N GLN A 277 23.22 8.96 -3.27
CA GLN A 277 23.31 9.71 -2.02
C GLN A 277 22.41 10.97 -2.05
N CYS A 278 22.24 11.61 -3.20
CA CYS A 278 21.32 12.73 -3.33
C CYS A 278 19.87 12.31 -3.09
N VAL A 279 19.46 11.18 -3.67
CA VAL A 279 18.09 10.62 -3.48
C VAL A 279 17.88 10.20 -2.02
N LEU A 280 18.86 9.53 -1.43
CA LEU A 280 18.80 9.11 -0.03
C LEU A 280 18.73 10.31 0.94
N ASP A 281 19.51 11.35 0.70
CA ASP A 281 19.49 12.55 1.53
C ASP A 281 18.17 13.33 1.36
N ALA A 282 17.57 13.31 0.17
CA ALA A 282 16.23 13.89 -0.05
C ALA A 282 15.16 13.12 0.74
N GLN A 283 15.23 11.78 0.78
CA GLN A 283 14.35 10.95 1.61
C GLN A 283 14.54 11.29 3.11
N LYS A 284 15.79 11.32 3.60
CA LYS A 284 16.10 11.68 4.99
C LYS A 284 15.67 13.10 5.36
N ALA A 285 15.74 14.05 4.43
CA ALA A 285 15.27 15.42 4.66
C ALA A 285 13.74 15.46 4.84
N ALA A 286 12.98 14.66 4.08
CA ALA A 286 11.55 14.50 4.26
C ALA A 286 11.23 13.79 5.59
N GLU A 287 11.95 12.71 5.95
CA GLU A 287 11.81 12.04 7.24
C GLU A 287 11.99 13.01 8.43
N ALA A 288 12.98 13.89 8.34
CA ALA A 288 13.28 14.84 9.43
C ALA A 288 12.12 15.81 9.74
N VAL A 289 11.18 16.00 8.81
CA VAL A 289 9.97 16.81 9.02
C VAL A 289 8.72 15.98 9.29
N LEU A 290 8.76 14.65 9.05
CA LEU A 290 7.59 13.78 9.20
C LEU A 290 7.16 13.65 10.67
N LYS A 291 5.96 14.15 10.96
CA LYS A 291 5.29 14.04 12.26
C LYS A 291 3.81 14.36 12.12
N PRO A 292 2.98 14.10 13.13
CA PRO A 292 1.58 14.56 13.12
C PRO A 292 1.45 16.05 12.84
N GLY A 293 0.45 16.42 12.05
CA GLY A 293 0.11 17.81 11.74
C GLY A 293 0.78 18.41 10.50
N VAL A 294 1.83 17.78 9.95
CA VAL A 294 2.42 18.15 8.65
C VAL A 294 1.68 17.46 7.50
N THR A 295 1.99 17.88 6.27
CA THR A 295 1.36 17.37 5.03
C THR A 295 2.42 16.83 4.07
N PHE A 296 2.02 16.10 3.02
CA PHE A 296 2.96 15.75 1.93
C PHE A 296 3.65 16.98 1.32
N THR A 297 2.96 18.13 1.24
CA THR A 297 3.55 19.38 0.73
C THR A 297 4.76 19.85 1.56
N ASP A 298 4.75 19.61 2.88
CA ASP A 298 5.86 19.96 3.75
C ASP A 298 7.04 19.03 3.55
N LEU A 299 6.80 17.71 3.42
CA LEU A 299 7.81 16.70 3.09
C LEU A 299 8.42 16.97 1.71
N GLU A 300 7.59 17.24 0.71
CA GLU A 300 7.97 17.57 -0.65
C GLU A 300 8.95 18.77 -0.69
N ARG A 301 8.66 19.81 0.07
CA ARG A 301 9.51 21.01 0.15
C ARG A 301 10.90 20.67 0.68
N ALA A 302 10.99 19.82 1.71
CA ALA A 302 12.27 19.41 2.30
C ALA A 302 13.09 18.55 1.32
N ALA A 303 12.47 17.56 0.68
CA ALA A 303 13.13 16.69 -0.28
C ALA A 303 13.63 17.45 -1.52
N ARG A 304 12.79 18.34 -2.09
CA ARG A 304 13.16 19.15 -3.27
C ARG A 304 14.33 20.05 -3.03
N LYS A 305 14.43 20.64 -1.84
CA LYS A 305 15.56 21.52 -1.49
C LYS A 305 16.90 20.79 -1.63
N VAL A 306 17.00 19.52 -1.28
CA VAL A 306 18.23 18.73 -1.43
C VAL A 306 18.67 18.63 -2.90
N PHE A 307 17.71 18.35 -3.81
CA PHE A 307 18.01 18.31 -5.24
C PHE A 307 18.41 19.68 -5.80
N GLU A 308 17.79 20.76 -5.32
CA GLU A 308 18.11 22.14 -5.71
C GLU A 308 19.52 22.52 -5.25
N ASP A 309 19.86 22.30 -3.99
CA ASP A 309 21.17 22.62 -3.39
C ASP A 309 22.33 21.87 -4.09
N ARG A 310 22.04 20.69 -4.69
CA ARG A 310 23.02 19.87 -5.41
C ARG A 310 23.04 20.09 -6.93
N GLY A 311 22.18 20.96 -7.46
CA GLY A 311 22.07 21.21 -8.89
C GLY A 311 21.49 20.03 -9.70
N LEU A 312 20.80 19.08 -9.04
CA LEU A 312 20.25 17.87 -9.64
C LEU A 312 18.73 17.93 -9.89
N ARG A 313 18.12 19.10 -9.69
CA ARG A 313 16.67 19.29 -9.80
C ARG A 313 16.10 18.84 -11.16
N LYS A 314 16.81 19.08 -12.26
CA LYS A 314 16.37 18.75 -13.63
C LYS A 314 15.99 17.29 -13.82
N TRP A 315 16.62 16.38 -13.07
CA TRP A 315 16.39 14.94 -13.19
C TRP A 315 15.65 14.35 -11.98
N SER A 316 15.22 15.20 -11.03
CA SER A 316 14.48 14.74 -9.85
C SER A 316 13.05 14.30 -10.21
N TYR A 317 12.45 13.51 -9.32
CA TYR A 317 11.05 13.04 -9.41
C TYR A 317 10.05 14.18 -9.60
N SER A 318 10.30 15.35 -9.02
CA SER A 318 9.42 16.51 -9.07
C SER A 318 9.59 17.38 -10.31
N HIS A 319 10.56 17.04 -11.20
CA HIS A 319 10.83 17.78 -12.43
C HIS A 319 11.33 16.84 -13.52
N SER A 320 10.89 17.08 -14.76
CA SER A 320 11.52 16.52 -15.95
C SER A 320 12.22 17.62 -16.75
N ALA A 321 13.07 17.22 -17.69
CA ALA A 321 13.77 18.15 -18.59
C ALA A 321 12.80 19.03 -19.42
N ASP A 322 11.59 18.54 -19.64
CA ASP A 322 10.49 19.24 -20.34
C ASP A 322 9.57 20.03 -19.37
N GLY A 323 9.90 20.09 -18.07
CA GLY A 323 9.16 20.83 -17.05
C GLY A 323 7.96 20.10 -16.46
N ALA A 324 7.64 18.87 -16.90
CA ALA A 324 6.57 18.08 -16.30
C ALA A 324 6.97 17.48 -14.97
N VAL A 325 6.05 17.37 -14.02
CA VAL A 325 6.24 16.58 -12.78
C VAL A 325 6.15 15.10 -13.13
N ARG A 326 7.10 14.30 -12.69
CA ARG A 326 7.14 12.85 -12.96
C ARG A 326 6.22 12.07 -12.02
N HIS A 327 6.35 12.29 -10.70
CA HIS A 327 5.47 11.74 -9.66
C HIS A 327 5.53 12.59 -8.39
N GLY A 328 4.66 12.34 -7.42
CA GLY A 328 4.70 12.94 -6.08
C GLY A 328 5.81 12.36 -5.23
N LEU A 329 6.05 12.95 -4.06
CA LEU A 329 7.04 12.43 -3.10
C LEU A 329 6.58 11.12 -2.46
N GLY A 330 5.27 10.84 -2.46
CA GLY A 330 4.71 9.64 -1.83
C GLY A 330 3.20 9.65 -1.86
N HIS A 331 2.61 8.61 -1.30
CA HIS A 331 1.18 8.38 -1.24
C HIS A 331 0.79 7.64 0.05
N TYR A 332 -0.51 7.53 0.31
CA TYR A 332 -1.02 6.67 1.38
C TYR A 332 -0.99 5.21 0.92
N VAL A 333 -0.74 4.31 1.88
CA VAL A 333 -0.74 2.86 1.67
C VAL A 333 -1.71 2.20 2.66
N GLY A 334 -2.37 1.12 2.24
CA GLY A 334 -3.31 0.38 3.08
C GLY A 334 -3.80 -0.88 2.40
N MET A 335 -5.11 -0.95 2.10
CA MET A 335 -5.68 -2.03 1.29
C MET A 335 -5.33 -1.89 -0.19
N ALA A 336 -5.05 -0.70 -0.65
CA ALA A 336 -4.49 -0.42 -1.97
C ALA A 336 -3.07 0.11 -1.79
N VAL A 337 -2.20 -0.11 -2.80
CA VAL A 337 -0.87 0.48 -2.84
C VAL A 337 -0.98 2.01 -2.84
N HIS A 338 -1.82 2.59 -3.71
CA HIS A 338 -2.22 3.98 -3.67
C HIS A 338 -3.56 4.08 -2.91
N ASP A 339 -3.49 4.10 -1.57
CA ASP A 339 -4.70 4.10 -0.73
C ASP A 339 -5.34 5.50 -0.62
N SER A 340 -6.55 5.52 -0.04
CA SER A 340 -7.35 6.74 0.14
C SER A 340 -6.61 7.81 0.94
N GLY A 341 -6.70 9.05 0.49
CA GLY A 341 -6.16 10.22 1.18
C GLY A 341 -5.82 11.36 0.24
N GLY A 342 -5.84 12.58 0.76
CA GLY A 342 -5.50 13.80 0.01
C GLY A 342 -4.09 14.29 0.32
N TYR A 343 -3.40 14.83 -0.70
CA TYR A 343 -2.02 15.33 -0.55
C TYR A 343 -1.88 16.51 0.44
N ARG A 344 -2.98 17.18 0.74
CA ARG A 344 -3.06 18.30 1.69
C ARG A 344 -3.62 17.91 3.05
N GLU A 345 -3.97 16.63 3.26
CA GLU A 345 -4.37 16.15 4.58
C GLU A 345 -3.21 16.25 5.55
N LYS A 346 -3.49 16.71 6.77
CA LYS A 346 -2.52 16.68 7.85
C LYS A 346 -2.36 15.26 8.35
N PHE A 347 -1.13 14.81 8.47
CA PHE A 347 -0.87 13.48 9.00
C PHE A 347 -1.35 13.35 10.45
N GLU A 348 -1.98 12.22 10.74
CA GLU A 348 -2.43 11.82 12.07
C GLU A 348 -1.79 10.47 12.45
N PRO A 349 -1.62 10.20 13.76
CA PRO A 349 -1.16 8.88 14.21
C PRO A 349 -2.06 7.76 13.67
N GLY A 350 -1.43 6.70 13.16
CA GLY A 350 -2.11 5.58 12.50
C GLY A 350 -2.20 5.70 10.98
N MET A 351 -1.87 6.83 10.39
CA MET A 351 -1.73 6.94 8.93
C MET A 351 -0.46 6.22 8.47
N VAL A 352 -0.53 5.57 7.31
CA VAL A 352 0.61 4.91 6.68
C VAL A 352 0.83 5.52 5.30
N ILE A 353 2.08 5.91 5.03
CA ILE A 353 2.49 6.64 3.83
C ILE A 353 3.80 6.09 3.26
N THR A 354 4.11 6.40 2.00
CA THR A 354 5.45 6.26 1.41
C THR A 354 6.21 7.59 1.41
N ILE A 355 7.53 7.51 1.32
CA ILE A 355 8.44 8.60 0.94
C ILE A 355 9.41 8.03 -0.07
N GLU A 356 9.30 8.47 -1.33
CA GLU A 356 9.91 7.83 -2.50
C GLU A 356 10.59 8.80 -3.48
N PRO A 357 11.48 9.69 -3.04
CA PRO A 357 12.18 10.54 -3.99
C PRO A 357 12.94 9.72 -5.03
N GLY A 358 13.00 10.23 -6.25
CA GLY A 358 13.73 9.58 -7.33
C GLY A 358 14.56 10.56 -8.16
N TRP A 359 15.51 10.01 -8.90
CA TRP A 359 16.34 10.70 -9.90
C TRP A 359 16.36 9.86 -11.17
N TYR A 360 16.08 10.46 -12.32
CA TYR A 360 15.87 9.73 -13.58
C TYR A 360 16.53 10.45 -14.74
N ASP A 361 17.61 9.90 -15.28
CA ASP A 361 18.34 10.45 -16.41
C ASP A 361 18.48 9.42 -17.53
N LYS A 362 17.79 9.69 -18.66
CA LYS A 362 17.84 8.82 -19.84
C LYS A 362 19.18 8.84 -20.54
N ASP A 363 19.93 9.96 -20.43
CA ASP A 363 21.24 10.11 -21.05
C ASP A 363 22.30 9.37 -20.21
N ALA A 364 22.21 9.42 -18.89
CA ALA A 364 23.01 8.59 -17.99
C ALA A 364 22.64 7.10 -18.09
N GLY A 365 21.44 6.79 -18.59
CA GLY A 365 20.99 5.43 -18.86
C GLY A 365 20.55 4.64 -17.62
N TYR A 366 20.16 5.29 -16.53
CA TYR A 366 19.59 4.67 -15.33
C TYR A 366 18.69 5.62 -14.55
N GLY A 367 17.84 5.05 -13.70
CA GLY A 367 17.08 5.74 -12.68
C GLY A 367 17.46 5.26 -11.28
N ILE A 368 17.11 6.07 -10.28
CA ILE A 368 17.27 5.79 -8.85
C ILE A 368 15.97 6.16 -8.18
N ARG A 369 15.38 5.23 -7.40
CA ARG A 369 14.30 5.48 -6.44
C ARG A 369 14.66 4.78 -5.14
N ILE A 370 14.45 5.47 -4.03
CA ILE A 370 14.58 4.90 -2.69
C ILE A 370 13.29 5.23 -1.97
N GLU A 371 12.58 4.19 -1.58
CA GLU A 371 11.27 4.29 -0.99
C GLU A 371 11.15 3.45 0.24
N ASP A 372 10.50 3.98 1.22
CA ASP A 372 10.15 3.30 2.44
C ASP A 372 8.68 3.57 2.82
N THR A 373 8.05 2.59 3.47
CA THR A 373 6.72 2.73 4.07
C THR A 373 6.85 3.16 5.53
N TYR A 374 6.08 4.18 5.91
CA TYR A 374 6.13 4.81 7.23
C TYR A 374 4.77 4.80 7.91
N LEU A 375 4.74 4.37 9.16
CA LEU A 375 3.62 4.57 10.07
C LEU A 375 3.82 5.88 10.83
N VAL A 376 2.89 6.80 10.72
CA VAL A 376 2.86 8.02 11.55
C VAL A 376 2.49 7.63 12.98
N THR A 377 3.32 8.00 13.95
CA THR A 377 3.12 7.73 15.38
C THR A 377 2.73 9.02 16.12
N LYS A 378 2.44 8.95 17.41
CA LYS A 378 2.10 10.13 18.23
C LYS A 378 3.22 11.17 18.27
N ASP A 379 4.47 10.72 18.27
CA ASP A 379 5.65 11.54 18.49
C ASP A 379 6.56 11.68 17.25
N GLY A 380 6.14 11.13 16.09
CA GLY A 380 6.92 11.13 14.87
C GLY A 380 6.49 10.02 13.91
N PHE A 381 7.36 9.09 13.61
CA PHE A 381 7.07 7.96 12.71
C PHE A 381 7.86 6.69 13.07
N GLU A 382 7.37 5.57 12.56
CA GLU A 382 8.07 4.29 12.51
C GLU A 382 8.28 3.92 11.04
N ARG A 383 9.50 3.60 10.63
CA ARG A 383 9.80 3.08 9.30
C ARG A 383 9.56 1.57 9.29
N LEU A 384 8.47 1.12 8.66
CA LEU A 384 8.09 -0.30 8.60
C LEU A 384 9.08 -1.12 7.77
N SER A 385 9.74 -0.49 6.81
CA SER A 385 10.75 -1.05 5.91
C SER A 385 12.18 -1.01 6.47
N ALA A 386 12.35 -0.82 7.77
CA ALA A 386 13.68 -0.68 8.39
C ALA A 386 14.62 -1.89 8.19
N GLY A 387 14.07 -3.07 7.87
CA GLY A 387 14.86 -4.29 7.58
C GLY A 387 15.52 -4.32 6.19
N ALA A 388 15.11 -3.46 5.25
CA ALA A 388 15.73 -3.38 3.92
C ALA A 388 16.89 -2.35 3.94
N PRO A 389 18.15 -2.76 3.70
CA PRO A 389 19.30 -1.84 3.61
C PRO A 389 19.06 -0.72 2.59
N ARG A 390 19.45 0.51 2.94
CA ARG A 390 19.34 1.67 2.02
C ARG A 390 20.58 2.55 1.99
N GLU A 391 21.46 2.47 3.00
CA GLU A 391 22.76 3.15 2.94
C GLU A 391 23.62 2.46 1.88
N PRO A 392 24.35 3.19 1.03
CA PRO A 392 25.15 2.58 -0.03
C PRO A 392 26.08 1.46 0.46
N ASP A 393 26.76 1.68 1.59
CA ASP A 393 27.69 0.70 2.16
C ASP A 393 26.97 -0.55 2.69
N GLU A 394 25.76 -0.39 3.23
CA GLU A 394 24.91 -1.51 3.68
C GLU A 394 24.42 -2.36 2.49
N VAL A 395 24.02 -1.70 1.40
CA VAL A 395 23.61 -2.36 0.15
C VAL A 395 24.77 -3.15 -0.44
N GLU A 396 25.93 -2.53 -0.60
CA GLU A 396 27.13 -3.22 -1.11
C GLU A 396 27.55 -4.39 -0.22
N LYS A 397 27.50 -4.22 1.10
CA LYS A 397 27.75 -5.30 2.07
C LYS A 397 26.76 -6.45 1.92
N ALA A 398 25.46 -6.17 1.80
CA ALA A 398 24.44 -7.20 1.60
C ALA A 398 24.66 -7.97 0.29
N MET A 399 25.10 -7.29 -0.76
CA MET A 399 25.41 -7.88 -2.06
C MET A 399 26.74 -8.67 -2.07
N SER A 400 27.72 -8.32 -1.24
CA SER A 400 29.00 -9.03 -1.14
C SER A 400 28.87 -10.40 -0.49
N GLY A 401 27.81 -10.63 0.30
CA GLY A 401 27.49 -11.93 0.90
C GLY A 401 26.86 -12.94 -0.08
N LYS A 402 27.06 -12.78 -1.40
CA LYS A 402 26.57 -13.72 -2.42
C LYS A 402 27.08 -15.12 -2.14
N ARG A 403 26.15 -16.08 -2.09
CA ARG A 403 26.52 -17.49 -2.10
C ARG A 403 26.93 -17.83 -3.53
N ASP A 404 28.15 -18.38 -3.69
CA ASP A 404 28.51 -19.10 -4.91
C ASP A 404 27.51 -20.26 -5.03
N PHE A 405 26.67 -20.23 -6.08
CA PHE A 405 25.76 -21.31 -6.45
C PHE A 405 26.47 -22.26 -7.39
#